data_66786c66a1917edf9e225c7ba327b974
#
_entry.id   66786c66a1917edf9e225c7ba327b974
#
_cell.length_a   1.000
_cell.length_b   1.000
_cell.length_c   1.000
_cell.angle_alpha   90.00
_cell.angle_beta   90.00
_cell.angle_gamma   90.00
#
_symmetry.space_group_name_H-M   'P 1'
#
loop_
_entity.id
_entity.type
_entity.pdbx_description
1 polymer ?
#
loop_
_entity_poly.entity_id
_entity_poly.type
_entity_poly.pdbx_seq_one_letter_code
_entity_poly.pdbx_strand_id
1 'polypeptide(L)'
;MATKFLFIYLPYISAGIFTLGVLYRFWRWARTPVPLRIVTTPAPRTTVRVILRMVGDVLWFPSLFKGDKFLWLGGFFFHIFLWLVILRHLRFFLYPVPGWVVAMQTLGLYAGYLIPFPLVFLLARRLVMERNLYISILGDFFALFLIMAIAISGILLEVFFRTYVVDVKALILGLVYFQPLVPEISWLFALHFLLVMVLMVYFPFGKLMHAGGLFFSPTRNQRANWEQRFVNPWDFPVGYNPQNLFPPEKYRPAPAESREGKKE
;
A
#
# COMPACT_ATOMS: atom_id res chain seq x y z
N MET A 1 -4.85 0.87 36.58
CA MET A 1 -3.54 0.74 35.90
C MET A 1 -3.69 0.20 34.48
N ALA A 2 -4.45 -0.86 34.27
CA ALA A 2 -4.69 -1.46 32.93
C ALA A 2 -5.28 -0.48 31.91
N THR A 3 -6.27 0.34 32.29
CA THR A 3 -6.91 1.34 31.40
C THR A 3 -5.91 2.38 30.89
N LYS A 4 -5.05 2.91 31.75
CA LYS A 4 -4.01 3.86 31.33
C LYS A 4 -2.99 3.20 30.39
N PHE A 5 -2.64 1.95 30.64
CA PHE A 5 -1.75 1.21 29.75
C PHE A 5 -2.36 1.06 28.37
N LEU A 6 -3.62 0.62 28.26
CA LEU A 6 -4.32 0.39 27.01
C LEU A 6 -4.54 1.68 26.21
N PHE A 7 -4.95 2.77 26.85
CA PHE A 7 -5.38 3.98 26.15
C PHE A 7 -4.31 5.08 26.07
N ILE A 8 -3.22 4.99 26.81
CA ILE A 8 -2.15 5.98 26.79
C ILE A 8 -0.84 5.38 26.25
N TYR A 9 -0.30 4.38 26.93
CA TYR A 9 1.04 3.88 26.58
C TYR A 9 1.06 3.04 25.30
N LEU A 10 0.11 2.13 25.16
CA LEU A 10 0.06 1.23 24.02
C LEU A 10 -0.14 1.95 22.68
N PRO A 11 -0.96 3.00 22.55
CA PRO A 11 -1.04 3.81 21.31
C PRO A 11 0.28 4.44 20.91
N TYR A 12 1.05 5.01 21.84
CA TYR A 12 2.35 5.58 21.55
C TYR A 12 3.37 4.53 21.13
N ILE A 13 3.38 3.38 21.80
CA ILE A 13 4.26 2.25 21.45
C ILE A 13 3.93 1.76 20.04
N SER A 14 2.65 1.51 19.75
CA SER A 14 2.23 1.02 18.42
C SER A 14 2.47 2.05 17.32
N ALA A 15 2.23 3.34 17.58
CA ALA A 15 2.57 4.41 16.65
C ALA A 15 4.07 4.53 16.40
N GLY A 16 4.89 4.37 17.44
CA GLY A 16 6.36 4.34 17.34
C GLY A 16 6.84 3.17 16.48
N ILE A 17 6.35 1.95 16.76
CA ILE A 17 6.69 0.74 15.97
C ILE A 17 6.25 0.90 14.52
N PHE A 18 5.02 1.41 14.29
CA PHE A 18 4.51 1.67 12.93
C PHE A 18 5.41 2.64 12.19
N THR A 19 5.67 3.79 12.76
CA THR A 19 6.43 4.87 12.11
C THR A 19 7.86 4.44 11.83
N LEU A 20 8.56 3.93 12.84
CA LEU A 20 9.94 3.47 12.69
C LEU A 20 10.05 2.28 11.74
N GLY A 21 9.11 1.35 11.80
CA GLY A 21 9.06 0.19 10.91
C GLY A 21 8.82 0.58 9.45
N VAL A 22 7.89 1.51 9.17
CA VAL A 22 7.64 2.03 7.81
C VAL A 22 8.85 2.79 7.29
N LEU A 23 9.43 3.68 8.10
CA LEU A 23 10.62 4.44 7.72
C LEU A 23 11.81 3.52 7.44
N TYR A 24 12.03 2.50 8.27
CA TYR A 24 13.06 1.49 8.05
C TYR A 24 12.86 0.73 6.74
N ARG A 25 11.60 0.34 6.40
CA ARG A 25 11.29 -0.33 5.13
C ARG A 25 11.58 0.57 3.94
N PHE A 26 11.16 1.83 3.99
CA PHE A 26 11.42 2.79 2.92
C PHE A 26 12.92 3.05 2.76
N TRP A 27 13.64 3.21 3.85
CA TRP A 27 15.09 3.35 3.83
C TRP A 27 15.78 2.14 3.20
N ARG A 28 15.38 0.93 3.58
CA ARG A 28 15.88 -0.31 2.95
C ARG A 28 15.64 -0.32 1.45
N TRP A 29 14.42 -0.06 1.02
CA TRP A 29 14.09 -0.06 -0.41
C TRP A 29 14.84 1.00 -1.18
N ALA A 30 14.98 2.21 -0.62
CA ALA A 30 15.73 3.29 -1.25
C ALA A 30 17.23 2.96 -1.40
N ARG A 31 17.79 2.16 -0.47
CA ARG A 31 19.21 1.75 -0.51
C ARG A 31 19.48 0.43 -1.24
N THR A 32 18.45 -0.34 -1.55
CA THR A 32 18.65 -1.60 -2.26
C THR A 32 19.06 -1.31 -3.70
N PRO A 33 20.24 -1.76 -4.14
CA PRO A 33 20.70 -1.54 -5.50
C PRO A 33 19.84 -2.33 -6.49
N VAL A 34 19.55 -1.73 -7.62
CA VAL A 34 18.86 -2.38 -8.73
C VAL A 34 19.92 -2.69 -9.81
N PRO A 35 20.38 -3.94 -9.91
CA PRO A 35 21.47 -4.31 -10.81
C PRO A 35 21.12 -4.09 -12.28
N LEU A 36 19.85 -4.26 -12.65
CA LEU A 36 19.35 -4.04 -14.00
C LEU A 36 18.15 -3.08 -13.96
N ARG A 37 18.27 -1.94 -14.63
CA ARG A 37 17.17 -0.98 -14.79
C ARG A 37 16.23 -1.43 -15.89
N ILE A 38 15.51 -2.50 -15.64
CA ILE A 38 14.55 -3.08 -16.60
C ILE A 38 13.17 -2.52 -16.27
N VAL A 39 12.56 -1.83 -17.22
CA VAL A 39 11.16 -1.39 -17.09
C VAL A 39 10.22 -2.43 -17.69
N THR A 40 9.02 -2.54 -17.12
CA THR A 40 7.96 -3.38 -17.68
C THR A 40 7.48 -2.77 -19.00
N THR A 41 7.39 -3.53 -20.05
CA THR A 41 6.85 -3.10 -21.35
C THR A 41 5.34 -3.39 -21.43
N PRO A 42 4.55 -2.51 -22.05
CA PRO A 42 4.92 -1.19 -22.58
C PRO A 42 5.14 -0.18 -21.44
N ALA A 43 6.21 0.61 -21.55
CA ALA A 43 6.57 1.61 -20.55
C ALA A 43 6.41 3.03 -21.11
N PRO A 44 6.00 4.00 -20.30
CA PRO A 44 5.88 5.39 -20.73
C PRO A 44 7.23 6.00 -21.07
N ARG A 45 7.28 6.84 -22.11
CA ARG A 45 8.51 7.51 -22.56
C ARG A 45 8.86 8.75 -21.72
N THR A 46 7.88 9.38 -21.08
CA THR A 46 8.07 10.62 -20.31
C THR A 46 7.81 10.42 -18.83
N THR A 47 8.48 11.19 -17.99
CA THR A 47 8.30 11.17 -16.52
C THR A 47 6.86 11.46 -16.11
N VAL A 48 6.21 12.43 -16.76
CA VAL A 48 4.80 12.74 -16.49
C VAL A 48 3.90 11.54 -16.71
N ARG A 49 4.08 10.83 -17.83
CA ARG A 49 3.31 9.60 -18.10
C ARG A 49 3.63 8.47 -17.11
N VAL A 50 4.85 8.41 -16.58
CA VAL A 50 5.20 7.47 -15.50
C VAL A 50 4.41 7.80 -14.24
N ILE A 51 4.38 9.08 -13.83
CA ILE A 51 3.59 9.52 -12.67
C ILE A 51 2.10 9.21 -12.89
N LEU A 52 1.54 9.55 -14.04
CA LEU A 52 0.14 9.23 -14.36
C LEU A 52 -0.15 7.72 -14.33
N ARG A 53 0.78 6.90 -14.82
CA ARG A 53 0.68 5.44 -14.71
C ARG A 53 0.66 4.99 -13.25
N MET A 54 1.57 5.51 -12.41
CA MET A 54 1.63 5.15 -10.99
C MET A 54 0.36 5.58 -10.24
N VAL A 55 -0.16 6.77 -10.53
CA VAL A 55 -1.46 7.23 -10.01
C VAL A 55 -2.58 6.28 -10.46
N GLY A 56 -2.60 5.91 -11.73
CA GLY A 56 -3.56 4.94 -12.26
C GLY A 56 -3.42 3.55 -11.61
N ASP A 57 -2.20 3.10 -11.36
CA ASP A 57 -1.94 1.82 -10.67
C ASP A 57 -2.45 1.82 -9.23
N VAL A 58 -2.42 2.98 -8.54
CA VAL A 58 -2.97 3.14 -7.17
C VAL A 58 -4.48 3.24 -7.16
N LEU A 59 -5.09 3.94 -8.13
CA LEU A 59 -6.52 4.23 -8.12
C LEU A 59 -7.36 3.13 -8.78
N TRP A 60 -6.88 2.53 -9.87
CA TRP A 60 -7.68 1.67 -10.74
C TRP A 60 -7.15 0.24 -10.87
N PHE A 61 -5.93 -0.03 -10.40
CA PHE A 61 -5.29 -1.35 -10.49
C PHE A 61 -5.35 -1.98 -11.90
N PRO A 62 -4.97 -1.27 -12.99
CA PRO A 62 -5.19 -1.73 -14.36
C PRO A 62 -4.47 -3.03 -14.70
N SER A 63 -3.33 -3.30 -14.05
CA SER A 63 -2.61 -4.56 -14.22
C SER A 63 -3.37 -5.74 -13.64
N LEU A 64 -4.05 -5.54 -12.51
CA LEU A 64 -4.88 -6.56 -11.89
C LEU A 64 -6.14 -6.80 -12.72
N PHE A 65 -6.77 -5.75 -13.24
CA PHE A 65 -7.93 -5.85 -14.12
C PHE A 65 -7.64 -6.67 -15.38
N LYS A 66 -6.46 -6.49 -15.98
CA LYS A 66 -6.02 -7.27 -17.16
C LYS A 66 -5.71 -8.72 -16.81
N GLY A 67 -5.21 -8.99 -15.61
CA GLY A 67 -4.80 -10.32 -15.18
C GLY A 67 -5.95 -11.17 -14.65
N ASP A 68 -6.76 -10.62 -13.74
CA ASP A 68 -7.86 -11.33 -13.08
C ASP A 68 -8.95 -10.34 -12.68
N LYS A 69 -10.03 -10.32 -13.46
CA LYS A 69 -11.15 -9.39 -13.26
C LYS A 69 -11.90 -9.64 -11.95
N PHE A 70 -12.03 -10.90 -11.52
CA PHE A 70 -12.71 -11.23 -10.26
C PHE A 70 -11.88 -10.77 -9.06
N LEU A 71 -10.57 -11.01 -9.09
CA LEU A 71 -9.68 -10.51 -8.05
C LEU A 71 -9.66 -8.97 -8.05
N TRP A 72 -9.67 -8.35 -9.23
CA TRP A 72 -9.77 -6.91 -9.35
C TRP A 72 -11.04 -6.37 -8.71
N LEU A 73 -12.19 -7.00 -8.95
CA LEU A 73 -13.48 -6.57 -8.38
C LEU A 73 -13.40 -6.51 -6.84
N GLY A 74 -12.98 -7.61 -6.21
CA GLY A 74 -12.84 -7.67 -4.75
C GLY A 74 -11.78 -6.70 -4.22
N GLY A 75 -10.61 -6.65 -4.85
CA GLY A 75 -9.53 -5.76 -4.45
C GLY A 75 -9.87 -4.28 -4.62
N PHE A 76 -10.51 -3.91 -5.73
CA PHE A 76 -10.90 -2.54 -6.02
C PHE A 76 -11.92 -2.02 -5.00
N PHE A 77 -13.03 -2.74 -4.78
CA PHE A 77 -14.04 -2.33 -3.81
C PHE A 77 -13.51 -2.33 -2.39
N PHE A 78 -12.67 -3.31 -2.03
CA PHE A 78 -12.01 -3.29 -0.72
C PHE A 78 -11.22 -2.02 -0.49
N HIS A 79 -10.37 -1.61 -1.44
CA HIS A 79 -9.52 -0.43 -1.28
C HIS A 79 -10.33 0.88 -1.30
N ILE A 80 -11.34 1.00 -2.16
CA ILE A 80 -12.22 2.20 -2.14
C ILE A 80 -12.94 2.32 -0.80
N PHE A 81 -13.53 1.24 -0.30
CA PHE A 81 -14.22 1.28 0.98
C PHE A 81 -13.25 1.56 2.13
N LEU A 82 -12.06 0.97 2.10
CA LEU A 82 -11.01 1.23 3.08
C LEU A 82 -10.61 2.72 3.10
N TRP A 83 -10.39 3.33 1.93
CA TRP A 83 -10.05 4.75 1.84
C TRP A 83 -11.17 5.63 2.39
N LEU A 84 -12.42 5.37 2.04
CA LEU A 84 -13.56 6.13 2.55
C LEU A 84 -13.72 5.99 4.06
N VAL A 85 -13.49 4.81 4.61
CA VAL A 85 -13.50 4.57 6.06
C VAL A 85 -12.37 5.34 6.74
N ILE A 86 -11.15 5.32 6.21
CA ILE A 86 -10.02 6.09 6.74
C ILE A 86 -10.32 7.59 6.70
N LEU A 87 -10.85 8.11 5.58
CA LEU A 87 -11.23 9.52 5.45
C LEU A 87 -12.31 9.92 6.48
N ARG A 88 -13.29 9.03 6.74
CA ARG A 88 -14.27 9.24 7.82
C ARG A 88 -13.59 9.36 9.19
N HIS A 89 -12.57 8.53 9.47
CA HIS A 89 -11.87 8.55 10.76
C HIS A 89 -11.02 9.80 10.97
N LEU A 90 -10.64 10.54 9.92
CA LEU A 90 -9.89 11.80 10.06
C LEU A 90 -10.60 12.83 10.97
N ARG A 91 -11.94 12.76 11.09
CA ARG A 91 -12.70 13.64 11.99
C ARG A 91 -12.26 13.57 13.47
N PHE A 92 -11.67 12.45 13.88
CA PHE A 92 -11.18 12.27 15.25
C PHE A 92 -9.81 12.90 15.48
N PHE A 93 -9.02 13.08 14.42
CA PHE A 93 -7.65 13.60 14.46
C PHE A 93 -7.55 15.10 14.17
N LEU A 94 -8.61 15.71 13.62
CA LEU A 94 -8.58 17.10 13.16
C LEU A 94 -9.53 17.99 13.98
N TYR A 95 -9.03 19.18 14.36
CA TYR A 95 -9.83 20.22 15.00
C TYR A 95 -9.35 21.61 14.57
N PRO A 96 -10.21 22.48 13.97
CA PRO A 96 -11.55 22.17 13.49
C PRO A 96 -11.57 21.12 12.36
N VAL A 97 -12.72 20.43 12.18
CA VAL A 97 -12.85 19.44 11.10
C VAL A 97 -13.06 20.17 9.76
N PRO A 98 -12.21 19.96 8.76
CA PRO A 98 -12.37 20.57 7.44
C PRO A 98 -13.67 20.16 6.76
N GLY A 99 -14.29 21.08 5.98
CA GLY A 99 -15.57 20.84 5.33
C GLY A 99 -15.59 19.62 4.39
N TRP A 100 -14.48 19.35 3.69
CA TRP A 100 -14.38 18.18 2.84
C TRP A 100 -14.39 16.85 3.63
N VAL A 101 -13.83 16.82 4.85
CA VAL A 101 -13.93 15.65 5.75
C VAL A 101 -15.38 15.46 6.19
N VAL A 102 -16.09 16.56 6.50
CA VAL A 102 -17.51 16.50 6.86
C VAL A 102 -18.33 15.96 5.69
N ALA A 103 -18.07 16.40 4.46
CA ALA A 103 -18.76 15.89 3.27
C ALA A 103 -18.56 14.39 3.03
N MET A 104 -17.40 13.83 3.42
CA MET A 104 -17.09 12.41 3.26
C MET A 104 -17.71 11.51 4.37
N GLN A 105 -18.31 12.09 5.42
CA GLN A 105 -18.80 11.29 6.55
C GLN A 105 -19.87 10.25 6.17
N THR A 106 -20.82 10.64 5.35
CA THR A 106 -21.90 9.75 4.90
C THR A 106 -21.37 8.64 3.99
N LEU A 107 -20.51 8.98 3.03
CA LEU A 107 -19.88 7.97 2.16
C LEU A 107 -19.03 6.98 2.95
N GLY A 108 -18.25 7.47 3.91
CA GLY A 108 -17.44 6.62 4.78
C GLY A 108 -18.26 5.73 5.71
N LEU A 109 -19.46 6.17 6.12
CA LEU A 109 -20.39 5.35 6.89
C LEU A 109 -20.87 4.14 6.08
N TYR A 110 -21.41 4.38 4.88
CA TYR A 110 -21.87 3.28 4.01
C TYR A 110 -20.71 2.38 3.57
N ALA A 111 -19.55 2.94 3.29
CA ALA A 111 -18.34 2.15 3.00
C ALA A 111 -17.98 1.23 4.17
N GLY A 112 -18.13 1.69 5.42
CA GLY A 112 -17.93 0.88 6.62
C GLY A 112 -18.87 -0.33 6.70
N TYR A 113 -20.13 -0.19 6.31
CA TYR A 113 -21.07 -1.31 6.23
C TYR A 113 -20.78 -2.25 5.06
N LEU A 114 -20.20 -1.75 3.98
CA LEU A 114 -19.96 -2.53 2.77
C LEU A 114 -18.61 -3.25 2.75
N ILE A 115 -17.62 -2.80 3.50
CA ILE A 115 -16.24 -3.35 3.47
C ILE A 115 -16.14 -4.84 3.83
N PRO A 116 -16.98 -5.45 4.70
CA PRO A 116 -16.93 -6.87 4.96
C PRO A 116 -17.20 -7.73 3.72
N PHE A 117 -18.03 -7.26 2.77
CA PHE A 117 -18.36 -8.05 1.58
C PHE A 117 -17.15 -8.38 0.70
N PRO A 118 -16.35 -7.41 0.24
CA PRO A 118 -15.14 -7.73 -0.50
C PRO A 118 -14.11 -8.51 0.34
N LEU A 119 -14.05 -8.31 1.65
CA LEU A 119 -13.16 -9.08 2.53
C LEU A 119 -13.56 -10.55 2.58
N VAL A 120 -14.86 -10.86 2.74
CA VAL A 120 -15.39 -12.23 2.69
C VAL A 120 -15.16 -12.84 1.31
N PHE A 121 -15.40 -12.08 0.24
CA PHE A 121 -15.14 -12.54 -1.13
C PHE A 121 -13.65 -12.90 -1.34
N LEU A 122 -12.73 -12.05 -0.91
CA LEU A 122 -11.29 -12.30 -1.02
C LEU A 122 -10.84 -13.49 -0.17
N LEU A 123 -11.43 -13.68 1.02
CA LEU A 123 -11.18 -14.83 1.88
C LEU A 123 -11.70 -16.11 1.23
N ALA A 124 -12.97 -16.13 0.79
CA ALA A 124 -13.57 -17.27 0.12
C ALA A 124 -12.77 -17.69 -1.13
N ARG A 125 -12.41 -16.72 -1.97
CA ARG A 125 -11.57 -16.96 -3.14
C ARG A 125 -10.22 -17.59 -2.76
N ARG A 126 -9.63 -17.16 -1.66
CA ARG A 126 -8.34 -17.70 -1.17
C ARG A 126 -8.46 -19.14 -0.69
N LEU A 127 -9.59 -19.50 -0.08
CA LEU A 127 -9.85 -20.84 0.43
C LEU A 127 -10.27 -21.82 -0.67
N VAL A 128 -11.09 -21.35 -1.64
CA VAL A 128 -11.67 -22.21 -2.69
C VAL A 128 -10.69 -22.49 -3.83
N MET A 129 -9.83 -21.51 -4.17
CA MET A 129 -8.88 -21.69 -5.28
C MET A 129 -7.60 -22.35 -4.78
N GLU A 130 -7.35 -23.60 -5.15
CA GLU A 130 -6.17 -24.38 -4.76
C GLU A 130 -4.86 -23.65 -4.99
N ARG A 131 -4.69 -23.00 -6.16
CA ARG A 131 -3.50 -22.18 -6.46
C ARG A 131 -3.28 -21.10 -5.43
N ASN A 132 -4.33 -20.41 -4.99
CA ASN A 132 -4.21 -19.33 -4.01
C ASN A 132 -3.94 -19.87 -2.61
N LEU A 133 -4.58 -20.98 -2.26
CA LEU A 133 -4.36 -21.66 -0.99
C LEU A 133 -2.89 -22.10 -0.86
N TYR A 134 -2.35 -22.69 -1.93
CA TYR A 134 -0.98 -23.20 -1.96
C TYR A 134 0.09 -22.11 -1.77
N ILE A 135 -0.12 -20.90 -2.34
CA ILE A 135 0.82 -19.78 -2.21
C ILE A 135 0.56 -18.90 -0.98
N SER A 136 -0.50 -19.19 -0.21
CA SER A 136 -0.87 -18.41 0.97
C SER A 136 -0.07 -18.82 2.19
N ILE A 137 0.41 -17.86 2.92
CA ILE A 137 1.06 -18.05 4.21
C ILE A 137 0.14 -17.60 5.34
N LEU A 138 0.41 -18.05 6.56
CA LEU A 138 -0.39 -17.72 7.75
C LEU A 138 -0.60 -16.20 7.92
N GLY A 139 0.42 -15.38 7.61
CA GLY A 139 0.32 -13.93 7.67
C GLY A 139 -0.72 -13.33 6.71
N ASP A 140 -1.03 -13.98 5.59
CA ASP A 140 -2.06 -13.51 4.66
C ASP A 140 -3.46 -13.67 5.23
N PHE A 141 -3.70 -14.79 5.93
CA PHE A 141 -4.95 -15.02 6.65
C PHE A 141 -5.08 -14.11 7.86
N PHE A 142 -3.98 -13.96 8.63
CA PHE A 142 -3.96 -13.07 9.78
C PHE A 142 -4.35 -11.63 9.40
N ALA A 143 -3.77 -11.08 8.34
CA ALA A 143 -4.12 -9.74 7.85
C ALA A 143 -5.62 -9.63 7.49
N LEU A 144 -6.17 -10.61 6.76
CA LEU A 144 -7.58 -10.61 6.37
C LEU A 144 -8.50 -10.69 7.59
N PHE A 145 -8.23 -11.62 8.51
CA PHE A 145 -9.05 -11.77 9.73
C PHE A 145 -8.94 -10.54 10.64
N LEU A 146 -7.76 -9.96 10.78
CA LEU A 146 -7.56 -8.75 11.59
C LEU A 146 -8.36 -7.57 11.02
N ILE A 147 -8.28 -7.31 9.71
CA ILE A 147 -9.05 -6.25 9.06
C ILE A 147 -10.56 -6.53 9.13
N MET A 148 -10.97 -7.79 8.97
CA MET A 148 -12.36 -8.20 9.13
C MET A 148 -12.86 -7.94 10.56
N ALA A 149 -12.08 -8.30 11.57
CA ALA A 149 -12.43 -8.05 12.97
C ALA A 149 -12.55 -6.56 13.28
N ILE A 150 -11.65 -5.72 12.72
CA ILE A 150 -11.74 -4.26 12.81
C ILE A 150 -13.02 -3.75 12.16
N ALA A 151 -13.35 -4.24 10.95
CA ALA A 151 -14.56 -3.82 10.25
C ALA A 151 -15.83 -4.21 11.03
N ILE A 152 -15.92 -5.45 11.50
CA ILE A 152 -17.07 -5.95 12.27
C ILE A 152 -17.20 -5.18 13.59
N SER A 153 -16.13 -5.03 14.36
CA SER A 153 -16.18 -4.28 15.62
C SER A 153 -16.57 -2.80 15.41
N GLY A 154 -16.13 -2.18 14.28
CA GLY A 154 -16.54 -0.84 13.91
C GLY A 154 -18.04 -0.73 13.58
N ILE A 155 -18.61 -1.71 12.88
CA ILE A 155 -20.05 -1.78 12.59
C ILE A 155 -20.84 -1.95 13.89
N LEU A 156 -20.41 -2.86 14.76
CA LEU A 156 -21.06 -3.09 16.06
C LEU A 156 -21.06 -1.83 16.92
N LEU A 157 -19.97 -1.04 16.91
CA LEU A 157 -19.90 0.24 17.59
C LEU A 157 -20.90 1.27 17.03
N GLU A 158 -21.07 1.31 15.72
CA GLU A 158 -21.99 2.27 15.08
C GLU A 158 -23.46 1.89 15.32
N VAL A 159 -23.78 0.58 15.31
CA VAL A 159 -25.16 0.11 15.34
C VAL A 159 -25.68 -0.11 16.77
N PHE A 160 -24.89 -0.80 17.61
CA PHE A 160 -25.37 -1.30 18.91
C PHE A 160 -24.80 -0.55 20.13
N PHE A 161 -23.53 -0.07 20.02
CA PHE A 161 -22.79 0.44 21.16
C PHE A 161 -22.23 1.83 20.85
N ARG A 162 -23.09 2.73 20.39
CA ARG A 162 -22.67 4.09 20.02
C ARG A 162 -21.87 4.74 21.14
N THR A 163 -20.58 4.93 20.86
CA THR A 163 -19.71 5.70 21.72
C THR A 163 -19.87 7.18 21.39
N TYR A 164 -19.90 8.04 22.40
CA TYR A 164 -19.98 9.49 22.17
C TYR A 164 -18.76 9.96 21.35
N VAL A 165 -19.04 10.58 20.22
CA VAL A 165 -18.01 11.10 19.30
C VAL A 165 -17.07 12.08 20.00
N VAL A 166 -17.60 12.85 20.96
CA VAL A 166 -16.84 13.82 21.75
C VAL A 166 -15.78 13.13 22.58
N ASP A 167 -16.13 12.03 23.25
CA ASP A 167 -15.20 11.27 24.11
C ASP A 167 -14.09 10.62 23.30
N VAL A 168 -14.45 10.00 22.17
CA VAL A 168 -13.45 9.43 21.24
C VAL A 168 -12.52 10.51 20.72
N LYS A 169 -13.08 11.67 20.35
CA LYS A 169 -12.29 12.79 19.85
C LYS A 169 -11.39 13.37 20.93
N ALA A 170 -11.87 13.50 22.18
CA ALA A 170 -11.07 13.96 23.31
C ALA A 170 -9.88 13.01 23.58
N LEU A 171 -10.12 11.69 23.55
CA LEU A 171 -9.05 10.70 23.66
C LEU A 171 -8.00 10.85 22.55
N ILE A 172 -8.45 10.85 21.28
CA ILE A 172 -7.54 10.85 20.12
C ILE A 172 -6.77 12.18 20.04
N LEU A 173 -7.43 13.32 20.19
CA LEU A 173 -6.74 14.62 20.20
C LEU A 173 -5.81 14.75 21.40
N GLY A 174 -6.21 14.24 22.57
CA GLY A 174 -5.35 14.19 23.74
C GLY A 174 -4.06 13.39 23.47
N LEU A 175 -4.16 12.26 22.78
CA LEU A 175 -2.98 11.50 22.36
C LEU A 175 -2.13 12.27 21.34
N VAL A 176 -2.76 12.90 20.33
CA VAL A 176 -2.06 13.68 19.29
C VAL A 176 -1.30 14.87 19.88
N TYR A 177 -1.90 15.58 20.85
CA TYR A 177 -1.29 16.74 21.49
C TYR A 177 -0.48 16.41 22.75
N PHE A 178 -0.23 15.14 23.04
CA PHE A 178 0.50 14.68 24.24
C PHE A 178 -0.14 15.11 25.58
N GLN A 179 -1.45 15.25 25.58
CA GLN A 179 -2.28 15.57 26.75
C GLN A 179 -3.40 14.52 26.91
N PRO A 180 -3.05 13.25 27.14
CA PRO A 180 -4.00 12.17 27.08
C PRO A 180 -5.07 12.26 28.16
N LEU A 181 -6.33 12.28 27.72
CA LEU A 181 -7.52 12.12 28.54
C LEU A 181 -8.14 10.76 28.24
N VAL A 182 -8.48 10.02 29.26
CA VAL A 182 -9.17 8.72 29.12
C VAL A 182 -10.60 8.88 29.65
N PRO A 183 -11.58 9.12 28.77
CA PRO A 183 -12.99 9.17 29.16
C PRO A 183 -13.51 7.76 29.48
N GLU A 184 -14.75 7.68 29.96
CA GLU A 184 -15.44 6.40 30.10
C GLU A 184 -15.75 5.83 28.72
N ILE A 185 -15.17 4.68 28.43
CA ILE A 185 -15.21 4.06 27.11
C ILE A 185 -15.72 2.63 27.22
N SER A 186 -16.61 2.25 26.26
CA SER A 186 -17.15 0.91 26.20
C SER A 186 -16.05 -0.14 25.92
N TRP A 187 -16.25 -1.35 26.43
CA TRP A 187 -15.33 -2.47 26.18
C TRP A 187 -15.16 -2.78 24.68
N LEU A 188 -16.22 -2.58 23.88
CA LEU A 188 -16.20 -2.82 22.44
C LEU A 188 -15.35 -1.78 21.73
N PHE A 189 -15.36 -0.52 22.17
CA PHE A 189 -14.43 0.48 21.65
C PHE A 189 -12.99 0.12 22.03
N ALA A 190 -12.76 -0.34 23.26
CA ALA A 190 -11.45 -0.79 23.70
C ALA A 190 -10.92 -1.94 22.80
N LEU A 191 -11.79 -2.90 22.46
CA LEU A 191 -11.47 -3.99 21.54
C LEU A 191 -11.14 -3.47 20.14
N HIS A 192 -12.00 -2.61 19.56
CA HIS A 192 -11.76 -2.02 18.23
C HIS A 192 -10.43 -1.25 18.20
N PHE A 193 -10.18 -0.45 19.21
CA PHE A 193 -8.95 0.34 19.33
C PHE A 193 -7.71 -0.56 19.46
N LEU A 194 -7.80 -1.63 20.26
CA LEU A 194 -6.74 -2.63 20.39
C LEU A 194 -6.43 -3.32 19.06
N LEU A 195 -7.46 -3.74 18.33
CA LEU A 195 -7.29 -4.37 17.01
C LEU A 195 -6.59 -3.43 16.01
N VAL A 196 -6.92 -2.13 16.05
CA VAL A 196 -6.23 -1.12 15.23
C VAL A 196 -4.76 -0.99 15.63
N MET A 197 -4.43 -1.00 16.92
CA MET A 197 -3.04 -0.97 17.38
C MET A 197 -2.27 -2.23 16.96
N VAL A 198 -2.89 -3.40 17.01
CA VAL A 198 -2.31 -4.65 16.46
C VAL A 198 -2.05 -4.52 14.97
N LEU A 199 -2.97 -3.93 14.21
CA LEU A 199 -2.78 -3.66 12.79
C LEU A 199 -1.61 -2.70 12.54
N MET A 200 -1.47 -1.64 13.32
CA MET A 200 -0.34 -0.70 13.23
C MET A 200 0.99 -1.41 13.46
N VAL A 201 1.09 -2.25 14.49
CA VAL A 201 2.31 -3.03 14.78
C VAL A 201 2.60 -4.03 13.65
N TYR A 202 1.59 -4.72 13.13
CA TYR A 202 1.74 -5.71 12.07
C TYR A 202 2.11 -5.10 10.71
N PHE A 203 1.60 -3.91 10.40
CA PHE A 203 1.67 -3.27 9.08
C PHE A 203 3.08 -3.25 8.47
N PRO A 204 4.13 -2.73 9.16
CA PRO A 204 5.47 -2.61 8.57
C PRO A 204 6.16 -3.95 8.31
N PHE A 205 5.73 -5.02 8.96
CA PHE A 205 6.32 -6.36 8.84
C PHE A 205 5.57 -7.26 7.86
N GLY A 206 4.32 -6.89 7.53
CA GLY A 206 3.43 -7.66 6.66
C GLY A 206 3.48 -7.27 5.19
N LYS A 207 2.68 -8.00 4.39
CA LYS A 207 2.44 -7.67 2.97
C LYS A 207 1.63 -6.37 2.80
N LEU A 208 1.10 -5.79 3.88
CA LEU A 208 0.39 -4.50 3.84
C LEU A 208 1.30 -3.36 3.38
N MET A 209 2.62 -3.51 3.51
CA MET A 209 3.62 -2.58 2.96
C MET A 209 3.60 -2.47 1.43
N HIS A 210 2.81 -3.29 0.71
CA HIS A 210 2.61 -3.11 -0.74
C HIS A 210 2.11 -1.70 -1.08
N ALA A 211 1.38 -1.04 -0.17
CA ALA A 211 0.92 0.33 -0.31
C ALA A 211 2.07 1.32 -0.64
N GLY A 212 3.25 1.11 -0.03
CA GLY A 212 4.45 1.92 -0.31
C GLY A 212 5.38 1.31 -1.36
N GLY A 213 5.38 -0.02 -1.50
CA GLY A 213 6.29 -0.75 -2.37
C GLY A 213 6.17 -0.41 -3.85
N LEU A 214 4.99 0.02 -4.31
CA LEU A 214 4.77 0.46 -5.68
C LEU A 214 5.73 1.59 -6.08
N PHE A 215 5.95 2.55 -5.18
CA PHE A 215 6.78 3.73 -5.45
C PHE A 215 8.27 3.41 -5.56
N PHE A 216 8.70 2.31 -4.96
CA PHE A 216 10.08 1.82 -5.00
C PHE A 216 10.29 0.74 -6.06
N SER A 217 9.27 0.34 -6.80
CA SER A 217 9.39 -0.67 -7.84
C SER A 217 10.09 -0.10 -9.09
N PRO A 218 11.32 -0.58 -9.42
CA PRO A 218 12.08 -0.05 -10.55
C PRO A 218 11.41 -0.33 -11.90
N THR A 219 10.53 -1.34 -11.97
CA THR A 219 9.77 -1.65 -13.18
C THR A 219 8.57 -0.73 -13.39
N ARG A 220 8.15 0.01 -12.37
CA ARG A 220 6.97 0.88 -12.38
C ARG A 220 7.32 2.36 -12.40
N ASN A 221 8.34 2.77 -11.64
CA ASN A 221 8.70 4.17 -11.44
C ASN A 221 9.68 4.72 -12.50
N GLN A 222 10.08 3.92 -13.48
CA GLN A 222 11.00 4.32 -14.53
C GLN A 222 10.29 4.53 -15.88
N ARG A 223 10.82 5.48 -16.67
CA ARG A 223 10.43 5.67 -18.05
C ARG A 223 11.07 4.61 -18.95
N ALA A 224 10.52 4.40 -20.13
CA ALA A 224 11.10 3.54 -21.13
C ALA A 224 12.50 4.04 -21.49
N ASN A 225 13.43 3.11 -21.52
CA ASN A 225 14.82 3.34 -21.93
C ASN A 225 15.21 2.42 -23.09
N TRP A 226 14.23 2.14 -23.98
CA TRP A 226 14.41 1.22 -25.10
C TRP A 226 15.52 1.66 -26.06
N GLU A 227 15.75 2.96 -26.16
CA GLU A 227 16.86 3.54 -26.94
C GLU A 227 18.23 3.19 -26.35
N GLN A 228 18.27 2.89 -25.06
CA GLN A 228 19.47 2.49 -24.32
C GLN A 228 19.53 0.98 -24.09
N ARG A 229 18.57 0.23 -24.62
CA ARG A 229 18.50 -1.22 -24.49
C ARG A 229 18.97 -1.89 -25.74
N PHE A 230 19.72 -2.93 -25.51
CA PHE A 230 20.11 -3.84 -26.54
C PHE A 230 19.19 -5.04 -26.54
N VAL A 231 18.59 -5.33 -27.67
CA VAL A 231 17.90 -6.59 -27.88
C VAL A 231 18.94 -7.70 -27.92
N ASN A 232 20.09 -7.43 -28.58
CA ASN A 232 21.28 -8.23 -28.53
C ASN A 232 22.43 -7.44 -27.91
N PRO A 233 23.30 -8.07 -27.10
CA PRO A 233 24.48 -7.41 -26.56
C PRO A 233 25.45 -6.82 -27.59
N TRP A 234 25.30 -7.21 -28.84
CA TRP A 234 26.13 -6.81 -29.99
C TRP A 234 25.55 -5.66 -30.80
N ASP A 235 24.28 -5.33 -30.63
CA ASP A 235 23.59 -4.27 -31.40
C ASP A 235 23.59 -2.94 -30.63
N PHE A 236 24.78 -2.45 -30.29
CA PHE A 236 24.92 -1.16 -29.64
C PHE A 236 24.73 -0.02 -30.65
N PRO A 237 23.86 0.97 -30.34
CA PRO A 237 23.83 2.20 -31.12
C PRO A 237 25.19 2.88 -31.09
N VAL A 238 25.60 3.40 -32.23
CA VAL A 238 26.85 4.18 -32.35
C VAL A 238 26.80 5.34 -31.35
N GLY A 239 27.87 5.51 -30.55
CA GLY A 239 27.95 6.57 -29.51
C GLY A 239 27.37 6.21 -28.15
N TYR A 240 26.73 5.05 -27.99
CA TYR A 240 26.31 4.61 -26.69
C TYR A 240 27.47 4.11 -25.82
N ASN A 241 27.59 4.63 -24.61
CA ASN A 241 28.62 4.19 -23.67
C ASN A 241 28.04 3.19 -22.67
N PRO A 242 28.32 1.89 -22.81
CA PRO A 242 27.80 0.86 -21.93
C PRO A 242 28.58 0.71 -20.61
N GLN A 243 29.39 1.69 -20.22
CA GLN A 243 30.33 1.60 -19.09
C GLN A 243 29.69 1.08 -17.80
N ASN A 244 28.39 1.32 -17.61
CA ASN A 244 27.66 0.88 -16.41
C ASN A 244 26.96 -0.47 -16.56
N LEU A 245 26.97 -1.07 -17.74
CA LEU A 245 26.17 -2.28 -18.02
C LEU A 245 27.01 -3.44 -18.60
N PHE A 246 28.14 -3.15 -19.23
CA PHE A 246 28.98 -4.15 -19.84
C PHE A 246 30.47 -3.92 -19.54
N PRO A 247 31.18 -4.98 -19.34
CA PRO A 247 32.63 -4.90 -19.23
C PRO A 247 33.25 -4.59 -20.60
N PRO A 248 34.51 -4.51 -20.65
CA PRO A 248 35.40 -3.73 -21.45
C PRO A 248 35.17 -3.74 -22.95
N GLU A 249 35.82 -2.77 -23.57
CA GLU A 249 35.82 -2.40 -24.99
C GLU A 249 35.91 -3.57 -26.00
N LYS A 250 36.50 -4.69 -25.62
CA LYS A 250 36.60 -5.91 -26.49
C LYS A 250 35.26 -6.52 -26.90
N TYR A 251 34.14 -6.16 -26.19
CA TYR A 251 32.79 -6.63 -26.50
C TYR A 251 31.95 -5.61 -27.25
N ARG A 252 32.50 -4.48 -27.62
CA ARG A 252 31.80 -3.52 -28.46
C ARG A 252 31.67 -4.04 -29.86
N PRO A 253 30.50 -3.97 -30.52
CA PRO A 253 30.36 -4.28 -31.92
C PRO A 253 31.24 -3.32 -32.74
N ALA A 254 31.80 -3.82 -33.78
CA ALA A 254 32.54 -2.99 -34.74
C ALA A 254 31.63 -1.88 -35.31
N PRO A 255 32.16 -0.67 -35.57
CA PRO A 255 31.40 0.41 -36.20
C PRO A 255 30.72 -0.08 -37.49
N ALA A 256 29.53 0.45 -37.78
CA ALA A 256 28.70 0.02 -38.90
C ALA A 256 29.44 0.07 -40.26
N GLU A 257 30.36 1.02 -40.43
CA GLU A 257 31.18 1.16 -41.63
C GLU A 257 32.07 -0.05 -41.93
N SER A 258 32.43 -0.83 -40.92
CA SER A 258 33.25 -2.03 -41.13
C SER A 258 32.42 -3.25 -41.59
N ARG A 259 31.09 -3.14 -41.63
CA ARG A 259 30.20 -4.21 -42.07
C ARG A 259 29.85 -4.15 -43.56
N GLU A 260 29.97 -2.97 -44.20
CA GLU A 260 29.68 -2.82 -45.63
C GLU A 260 30.81 -3.32 -46.51
N GLY A 261 32.04 -3.43 -46.02
CA GLY A 261 33.20 -3.88 -46.80
C GLY A 261 33.37 -5.42 -46.93
N LYS A 262 32.43 -6.24 -46.47
CA LYS A 262 32.49 -7.72 -46.57
C LYS A 262 31.37 -8.34 -47.42
N LYS A 263 30.85 -7.58 -48.37
CA LYS A 263 29.99 -8.15 -49.43
C LYS A 263 30.75 -8.04 -50.75
N GLU A 264 31.73 -8.92 -50.92
CA GLU A 264 32.25 -9.38 -52.21
C GLU A 264 32.41 -10.88 -52.18
#